data_fa6d724cfca15da227edf306b5c4deb6
#
_entry.id   fa6d724cfca15da227edf306b5c4deb6
#
_cell.length_a   1.000
_cell.length_b   1.000
_cell.length_c   1.000
_cell.angle_alpha   90.00
_cell.angle_beta   90.00
_cell.angle_gamma   90.00
#
_symmetry.space_group_name_H-M   'P 1'
#
loop_
_entity.id
_entity.type
_entity.pdbx_description
1 polymer ?
#
loop_
_entity_poly.entity_id
_entity_poly.type
_entity_poly.pdbx_seq_one_letter_code
_entity_poly.pdbx_strand_id
1 'polypeptide(L)'
;MGNHKLKFYPVNNGDTVLITLKDETTILIDSNIRETGKDSDGNQIYDVKKDLLDSLKKRDNNYHLDLFVLTHPDEDHCCGFSKHFYQGNPDNYGYSNRKVDEIIIDEMWVTSLLFNCCSNDDSKAFKKEAERRRKLWDDNDKNKDKPGNKIRMIGYDGDKRFDNVPSSTPGETQNLINGNAKNDFEFFIHSPFKTSLVTASAEKDANFSSIVVQARFKVNASDENFCTYVLLGGDSDH
;
A
#
# COMPACT_ATOMS: atom_id res chain seq x y z
N MET A 1 19.46 -1.15 18.89
CA MET A 1 18.91 -1.44 17.57
C MET A 1 17.42 -1.76 17.73
N GLY A 2 16.57 -1.21 16.89
CA GLY A 2 15.13 -1.51 16.91
C GLY A 2 14.83 -2.94 16.44
N ASN A 3 13.62 -3.41 16.72
CA ASN A 3 13.11 -4.67 16.17
C ASN A 3 12.15 -4.36 15.03
N HIS A 4 11.99 -5.29 14.09
CA HIS A 4 10.84 -5.26 13.18
C HIS A 4 9.56 -5.39 14.02
N LYS A 5 8.52 -4.65 13.64
CA LYS A 5 7.22 -4.67 14.31
C LYS A 5 6.14 -4.89 13.27
N LEU A 6 5.19 -5.76 13.59
CA LEU A 6 3.95 -5.93 12.83
C LEU A 6 2.80 -5.59 13.75
N LYS A 7 1.90 -4.74 13.27
CA LYS A 7 0.70 -4.36 13.98
C LYS A 7 -0.51 -4.67 13.10
N PHE A 8 -1.34 -5.58 13.56
CA PHE A 8 -2.63 -5.88 12.97
C PHE A 8 -3.69 -5.05 13.69
N TYR A 9 -4.39 -4.21 12.95
CA TYR A 9 -5.40 -3.34 13.54
C TYR A 9 -6.74 -4.07 13.69
N PRO A 10 -7.45 -3.87 14.81
CA PRO A 10 -8.75 -4.50 15.04
C PRO A 10 -9.85 -3.70 14.32
N VAL A 11 -10.00 -3.91 13.02
CA VAL A 11 -10.89 -3.11 12.16
C VAL A 11 -12.23 -3.79 11.84
N ASN A 12 -12.51 -4.95 12.41
CA ASN A 12 -13.66 -5.85 12.16
C ASN A 12 -13.59 -6.46 10.75
N ASN A 13 -14.28 -5.88 9.75
CA ASN A 13 -14.18 -6.30 8.37
C ASN A 13 -13.00 -5.61 7.70
N GLY A 14 -12.38 -6.27 6.72
CA GLY A 14 -11.22 -5.79 5.99
C GLY A 14 -9.92 -5.91 6.78
N ASP A 15 -8.87 -5.52 6.14
CA ASP A 15 -7.52 -5.61 6.67
C ASP A 15 -6.88 -4.23 6.87
N THR A 16 -6.03 -4.13 7.87
CA THR A 16 -5.09 -3.02 8.03
C THR A 16 -3.89 -3.52 8.82
N VAL A 17 -2.74 -3.59 8.17
CA VAL A 17 -1.51 -4.08 8.78
C VAL A 17 -0.40 -3.06 8.60
N LEU A 18 0.21 -2.62 9.70
CA LEU A 18 1.38 -1.75 9.68
C LEU A 18 2.64 -2.57 10.00
N ILE A 19 3.59 -2.58 9.08
CA ILE A 19 4.94 -3.10 9.30
C ILE A 19 5.87 -1.91 9.53
N THR A 20 6.62 -1.93 10.64
CA THR A 20 7.69 -0.98 10.89
C THR A 20 9.01 -1.76 10.93
N LEU A 21 9.91 -1.46 10.02
CA LEU A 21 11.21 -2.11 9.94
C LEU A 21 12.17 -1.53 11.01
N LYS A 22 13.31 -2.19 11.23
CA LYS A 22 14.33 -1.75 12.20
C LYS A 22 14.88 -0.37 11.92
N ASP A 23 14.96 0.01 10.65
CA ASP A 23 15.39 1.32 10.18
C ASP A 23 14.25 2.34 10.16
N GLU A 24 13.11 1.95 10.76
CA GLU A 24 11.89 2.75 10.89
C GLU A 24 11.16 3.02 9.56
N THR A 25 11.50 2.29 8.49
CA THR A 25 10.68 2.25 7.27
C THR A 25 9.30 1.69 7.61
N THR A 26 8.27 2.35 7.09
CA THR A 26 6.87 2.02 7.37
C THR A 26 6.17 1.51 6.12
N ILE A 27 5.45 0.40 6.25
CA ILE A 27 4.69 -0.23 5.18
C ILE A 27 3.27 -0.48 5.70
N LEU A 28 2.29 0.07 5.02
CA LEU A 28 0.87 -0.18 5.30
C LEU A 28 0.31 -1.12 4.24
N ILE A 29 -0.33 -2.20 4.68
CA ILE A 29 -1.07 -3.11 3.80
C ILE A 29 -2.53 -2.92 4.13
N ASP A 30 -3.28 -2.43 3.15
CA ASP A 30 -4.67 -2.01 3.22
C ASP A 30 -4.96 -0.96 4.29
N SER A 31 -6.15 -0.40 4.26
CA SER A 31 -6.59 0.63 5.18
C SER A 31 -8.09 0.55 5.41
N ASN A 32 -8.48 0.41 6.66
CA ASN A 32 -9.87 0.57 7.09
C ASN A 32 -9.94 1.63 8.21
N ILE A 33 -9.72 2.89 7.83
CA ILE A 33 -9.78 4.04 8.72
C ILE A 33 -11.20 4.61 8.69
N ARG A 34 -12.01 4.26 9.67
CA ARG A 34 -13.40 4.71 9.77
C ARG A 34 -13.49 6.14 10.28
N GLU A 35 -14.52 6.87 9.85
CA GLU A 35 -14.72 8.27 10.22
C GLU A 35 -15.03 8.49 11.69
N THR A 36 -15.70 7.53 12.31
CA THR A 36 -16.14 7.62 13.70
C THR A 36 -15.37 6.62 14.54
N GLY A 37 -14.85 7.05 15.70
CA GLY A 37 -14.27 6.11 16.68
C GLY A 37 -15.35 5.19 17.32
N LYS A 38 -16.49 4.97 16.65
CA LYS A 38 -17.59 4.14 17.10
C LYS A 38 -18.14 3.29 15.96
N ASP A 39 -18.57 2.07 16.27
CA ASP A 39 -19.29 1.20 15.34
C ASP A 39 -20.77 1.62 15.20
N SER A 40 -21.53 0.88 14.38
CA SER A 40 -22.96 1.11 14.18
C SER A 40 -23.79 1.02 15.47
N ASP A 41 -23.30 0.28 16.45
CA ASP A 41 -23.98 0.08 17.74
C ASP A 41 -23.53 1.09 18.80
N GLY A 42 -22.62 2.02 18.43
CA GLY A 42 -22.11 3.07 19.31
C GLY A 42 -20.94 2.65 20.19
N ASN A 43 -20.40 1.44 20.04
CA ASN A 43 -19.25 0.98 20.80
C ASN A 43 -17.97 1.67 20.32
N GLN A 44 -17.05 1.95 21.24
CA GLN A 44 -15.74 2.51 20.89
C GLN A 44 -14.96 1.53 20.04
N ILE A 45 -14.55 1.93 18.85
CA ILE A 45 -13.63 1.20 17.99
C ILE A 45 -12.21 1.77 18.12
N TYR A 46 -11.23 0.99 17.64
CA TYR A 46 -9.84 1.42 17.67
C TYR A 46 -9.61 2.61 16.73
N ASP A 47 -8.95 3.65 17.21
CA ASP A 47 -8.58 4.82 16.41
C ASP A 47 -7.31 4.54 15.58
N VAL A 48 -7.52 3.92 14.43
CA VAL A 48 -6.45 3.55 13.49
C VAL A 48 -5.70 4.79 13.02
N LYS A 49 -6.42 5.89 12.72
CA LYS A 49 -5.78 7.12 12.23
C LYS A 49 -4.79 7.69 13.25
N LYS A 50 -5.22 7.83 14.50
CA LYS A 50 -4.37 8.35 15.56
C LYS A 50 -3.14 7.47 15.75
N ASP A 51 -3.33 6.17 15.84
CA ASP A 51 -2.23 5.22 16.05
C ASP A 51 -1.25 5.19 14.88
N LEU A 52 -1.76 5.31 13.65
CA LEU A 52 -0.93 5.41 12.46
C LEU A 52 -0.07 6.67 12.51
N LEU A 53 -0.64 7.84 12.83
CA LEU A 53 0.10 9.09 12.98
C LEU A 53 1.18 9.01 14.08
N ASP A 54 0.87 8.36 15.22
CA ASP A 54 1.83 8.15 16.31
C ASP A 54 3.00 7.22 15.89
N SER A 55 2.77 6.38 14.87
CA SER A 55 3.75 5.41 14.36
C SER A 55 4.60 5.94 13.20
N LEU A 56 4.10 6.94 12.46
CA LEU A 56 4.76 7.49 11.28
C LEU A 56 5.77 8.58 11.64
N LYS A 57 6.86 8.62 10.89
CA LYS A 57 7.83 9.71 10.98
C LYS A 57 7.35 10.95 10.22
N LYS A 58 7.72 12.11 10.76
CA LYS A 58 7.59 13.36 10.03
C LYS A 58 8.90 13.68 9.30
N ARG A 59 8.76 14.04 8.02
CA ARG A 59 9.79 14.68 7.22
C ARG A 59 9.28 16.08 6.86
N ASP A 60 10.04 17.11 7.14
CA ASP A 60 9.66 18.53 6.93
C ASP A 60 8.27 18.86 7.55
N ASN A 61 8.02 18.35 8.75
CA ASN A 61 6.72 18.43 9.47
C ASN A 61 5.53 17.76 8.78
N ASN A 62 5.74 16.93 7.77
CA ASN A 62 4.70 16.19 7.09
C ASN A 62 4.78 14.70 7.45
N TYR A 63 3.65 14.04 7.67
CA TYR A 63 3.59 12.60 7.87
C TYR A 63 3.86 11.87 6.56
N HIS A 64 4.76 10.89 6.61
CA HIS A 64 5.12 10.06 5.46
C HIS A 64 4.92 8.59 5.78
N LEU A 65 4.33 7.87 4.84
CA LEU A 65 4.27 6.43 4.77
C LEU A 65 5.16 5.97 3.61
N ASP A 66 6.18 5.16 3.88
CA ASP A 66 7.16 4.78 2.86
C ASP A 66 6.54 3.91 1.75
N LEU A 67 5.64 2.99 2.10
CA LEU A 67 4.93 2.14 1.16
C LEU A 67 3.48 1.88 1.59
N PHE A 68 2.54 2.06 0.66
CA PHE A 68 1.17 1.55 0.77
C PHE A 68 0.97 0.43 -0.24
N VAL A 69 0.58 -0.74 0.22
CA VAL A 69 0.17 -1.88 -0.60
C VAL A 69 -1.34 -1.98 -0.53
N LEU A 70 -2.05 -1.74 -1.63
CA LEU A 70 -3.48 -2.01 -1.74
C LEU A 70 -3.65 -3.41 -2.33
N THR A 71 -4.13 -4.35 -1.51
CA THR A 71 -4.30 -5.75 -1.95
C THR A 71 -5.34 -5.84 -3.05
N HIS A 72 -6.49 -5.22 -2.87
CA HIS A 72 -7.56 -5.09 -3.86
C HIS A 72 -8.46 -3.88 -3.54
N PRO A 73 -9.26 -3.33 -4.50
CA PRO A 73 -9.91 -2.04 -4.36
C PRO A 73 -11.29 -2.07 -3.68
N ASP A 74 -11.55 -3.04 -2.80
CA ASP A 74 -12.80 -3.08 -2.04
C ASP A 74 -12.82 -2.04 -0.91
N GLU A 75 -14.01 -1.68 -0.46
CA GLU A 75 -14.20 -0.55 0.44
C GLU A 75 -13.46 -0.72 1.76
N ASP A 76 -13.52 -1.88 2.36
CA ASP A 76 -12.91 -2.19 3.64
C ASP A 76 -11.39 -2.41 3.59
N HIS A 77 -10.80 -2.38 2.38
CA HIS A 77 -9.35 -2.41 2.13
C HIS A 77 -8.75 -1.04 1.74
N CYS A 78 -9.60 -0.05 1.44
CA CYS A 78 -9.15 1.32 1.12
C CYS A 78 -9.91 2.41 1.89
N CYS A 79 -10.75 2.06 2.87
CA CYS A 79 -11.58 3.00 3.64
C CYS A 79 -10.72 4.08 4.30
N GLY A 80 -11.16 5.33 4.14
CA GLY A 80 -10.49 6.52 4.65
C GLY A 80 -9.37 7.06 3.76
N PHE A 81 -9.10 6.43 2.61
CA PHE A 81 -8.04 6.90 1.72
C PHE A 81 -8.28 8.34 1.26
N SER A 82 -9.45 8.65 0.76
CA SER A 82 -9.80 9.98 0.23
C SER A 82 -9.65 11.10 1.24
N LYS A 83 -9.79 10.79 2.52
CA LYS A 83 -9.81 11.75 3.63
C LYS A 83 -8.47 11.89 4.35
N HIS A 84 -7.72 10.80 4.47
CA HIS A 84 -6.56 10.74 5.35
C HIS A 84 -5.22 10.67 4.62
N PHE A 85 -5.22 10.40 3.31
CA PHE A 85 -4.02 10.35 2.52
C PHE A 85 -4.00 11.45 1.47
N TYR A 86 -2.85 12.12 1.36
CA TYR A 86 -2.67 13.20 0.38
C TYR A 86 -2.68 12.66 -1.05
N GLN A 87 -3.43 13.34 -1.91
CA GLN A 87 -3.57 12.99 -3.32
C GLN A 87 -3.10 14.18 -4.15
N GLY A 88 -2.02 13.98 -4.90
CA GLY A 88 -1.48 15.03 -5.77
C GLY A 88 0.04 15.11 -5.77
N ASN A 89 0.55 16.19 -6.39
CA ASN A 89 1.99 16.44 -6.39
C ASN A 89 2.47 16.78 -4.97
N PRO A 90 3.41 16.02 -4.37
CA PRO A 90 3.91 16.27 -3.03
C PRO A 90 4.52 17.67 -2.85
N ASP A 91 5.03 18.29 -3.92
CA ASP A 91 5.55 19.67 -3.89
C ASP A 91 4.45 20.71 -3.58
N ASN A 92 3.18 20.34 -3.74
CA ASN A 92 2.01 21.19 -3.44
C ASN A 92 1.41 20.94 -2.05
N TYR A 93 2.00 20.03 -1.26
CA TYR A 93 1.53 19.75 0.09
C TYR A 93 1.73 20.97 0.99
N GLY A 94 0.64 21.52 1.52
CA GLY A 94 0.64 22.80 2.20
C GLY A 94 0.03 22.80 3.60
N TYR A 95 -0.22 24.01 4.10
CA TYR A 95 -0.77 24.20 5.46
C TYR A 95 -2.14 23.52 5.68
N SER A 96 -3.02 23.56 4.68
CA SER A 96 -4.35 22.92 4.76
C SER A 96 -4.26 21.43 4.99
N ASN A 97 -3.32 20.76 4.30
CA ASN A 97 -3.08 19.33 4.42
C ASN A 97 -2.50 18.97 5.80
N ARG A 98 -1.56 19.79 6.30
CA ARG A 98 -1.01 19.65 7.66
C ARG A 98 -2.04 19.83 8.75
N LYS A 99 -3.00 20.77 8.55
CA LYS A 99 -4.05 21.05 9.53
C LYS A 99 -4.96 19.84 9.78
N VAL A 100 -5.13 18.98 8.80
CA VAL A 100 -5.95 17.76 8.92
C VAL A 100 -5.09 16.48 9.00
N ASP A 101 -3.77 16.65 9.13
CA ASP A 101 -2.80 15.55 9.26
C ASP A 101 -2.94 14.51 8.14
N GLU A 102 -3.05 14.96 6.89
CA GLU A 102 -2.95 14.06 5.74
C GLU A 102 -1.57 13.41 5.64
N ILE A 103 -1.54 12.14 5.25
CA ILE A 103 -0.34 11.34 5.13
C ILE A 103 0.10 11.30 3.66
N ILE A 104 1.36 11.64 3.40
CA ILE A 104 1.97 11.47 2.08
C ILE A 104 2.41 10.00 1.95
N ILE A 105 1.92 9.31 0.92
CA ILE A 105 2.37 7.97 0.55
C ILE A 105 3.55 8.12 -0.42
N ASP A 106 4.72 7.64 -0.04
CA ASP A 106 5.92 7.76 -0.88
C ASP A 106 5.89 6.82 -2.09
N GLU A 107 5.49 5.56 -1.88
CA GLU A 107 5.35 4.55 -2.92
C GLU A 107 4.01 3.81 -2.79
N MET A 108 3.36 3.50 -3.91
CA MET A 108 2.13 2.71 -3.97
C MET A 108 2.36 1.41 -4.73
N TRP A 109 1.90 0.29 -4.16
CA TRP A 109 1.81 -0.99 -4.87
C TRP A 109 0.35 -1.32 -5.13
N VAL A 110 0.01 -1.61 -6.38
CA VAL A 110 -1.36 -1.84 -6.83
C VAL A 110 -1.41 -2.91 -7.92
N THR A 111 -2.59 -3.44 -8.18
CA THR A 111 -2.85 -4.30 -9.34
C THR A 111 -3.51 -3.50 -10.48
N SER A 112 -3.53 -4.07 -11.68
CA SER A 112 -4.22 -3.47 -12.83
C SER A 112 -5.74 -3.37 -12.65
N LEU A 113 -6.33 -4.20 -11.79
CA LEU A 113 -7.76 -4.16 -11.51
C LEU A 113 -8.22 -2.83 -10.93
N LEU A 114 -7.41 -2.17 -10.11
CA LEU A 114 -7.70 -0.84 -9.57
C LEU A 114 -8.09 0.16 -10.67
N PHE A 115 -7.52 0.04 -11.86
CA PHE A 115 -7.78 0.95 -12.98
C PHE A 115 -9.10 0.63 -13.73
N ASN A 116 -9.68 -0.52 -13.49
CA ASN A 116 -10.87 -1.02 -14.17
C ASN A 116 -12.11 -1.07 -13.26
N CYS A 117 -11.95 -1.42 -11.99
CA CYS A 117 -13.03 -1.71 -11.04
C CYS A 117 -12.89 -0.88 -9.76
N CYS A 118 -13.68 0.18 -9.63
CA CYS A 118 -13.77 0.99 -8.40
C CYS A 118 -15.23 1.31 -8.14
N SER A 119 -15.76 0.83 -7.02
CA SER A 119 -17.18 0.96 -6.67
C SER A 119 -17.45 2.11 -5.69
N ASN A 120 -16.54 2.35 -4.75
CA ASN A 120 -16.67 3.33 -3.67
C ASN A 120 -15.80 4.58 -3.92
N ASP A 121 -15.97 5.62 -3.11
CA ASP A 121 -15.28 6.91 -3.31
C ASP A 121 -13.80 6.82 -2.92
N ASP A 122 -13.43 6.01 -1.94
CA ASP A 122 -12.04 5.81 -1.54
C ASP A 122 -11.25 5.08 -2.62
N SER A 123 -11.81 4.00 -3.19
CA SER A 123 -11.16 3.30 -4.31
C SER A 123 -11.05 4.17 -5.57
N LYS A 124 -12.05 5.03 -5.85
CA LYS A 124 -11.96 6.01 -6.95
C LYS A 124 -10.86 7.05 -6.71
N ALA A 125 -10.73 7.53 -5.48
CA ALA A 125 -9.66 8.45 -5.09
C ALA A 125 -8.29 7.79 -5.20
N PHE A 126 -8.17 6.54 -4.74
CA PHE A 126 -6.96 5.74 -4.86
C PHE A 126 -6.56 5.53 -6.33
N LYS A 127 -7.52 5.14 -7.17
CA LYS A 127 -7.33 5.03 -8.63
C LYS A 127 -6.83 6.34 -9.23
N LYS A 128 -7.48 7.46 -8.93
CA LYS A 128 -7.09 8.78 -9.44
C LYS A 128 -5.64 9.12 -9.10
N GLU A 129 -5.21 8.84 -7.88
CA GLU A 129 -3.83 9.06 -7.46
C GLU A 129 -2.86 8.08 -8.15
N ALA A 130 -3.23 6.81 -8.29
CA ALA A 130 -2.45 5.83 -9.04
C ALA A 130 -2.31 6.21 -10.53
N GLU A 131 -3.38 6.71 -11.16
CA GLU A 131 -3.36 7.22 -12.54
C GLU A 131 -2.44 8.42 -12.69
N ARG A 132 -2.43 9.38 -11.73
CA ARG A 132 -1.50 10.50 -11.71
C ARG A 132 -0.04 10.01 -11.70
N ARG A 133 0.27 9.05 -10.83
CA ARG A 133 1.62 8.48 -10.72
C ARG A 133 2.01 7.70 -11.96
N ARG A 134 1.11 6.86 -12.48
CA ARG A 134 1.31 6.13 -13.74
C ARG A 134 1.66 7.08 -14.89
N LYS A 135 0.91 8.20 -15.01
CA LYS A 135 1.16 9.19 -16.05
C LYS A 135 2.57 9.79 -15.99
N LEU A 136 3.17 9.97 -14.81
CA LEU A 136 4.56 10.42 -14.70
C LEU A 136 5.55 9.42 -15.34
N TRP A 137 5.24 8.12 -15.29
CA TRP A 137 6.03 7.09 -15.95
C TRP A 137 5.82 7.08 -17.47
N ASP A 138 4.59 7.22 -17.93
CA ASP A 138 4.29 7.30 -19.37
C ASP A 138 4.95 8.53 -20.01
N ASP A 139 4.90 9.66 -19.33
CA ASP A 139 5.51 10.92 -19.78
C ASP A 139 7.04 10.96 -19.55
N ASN A 140 7.61 9.91 -18.95
CA ASN A 140 9.01 9.87 -18.50
C ASN A 140 9.43 11.11 -17.69
N ASP A 141 8.53 11.55 -16.80
CA ASP A 141 8.75 12.76 -15.98
C ASP A 141 9.93 12.55 -15.03
N LYS A 142 10.76 13.57 -14.85
CA LYS A 142 11.93 13.56 -13.96
C LYS A 142 11.59 13.38 -12.48
N ASN A 143 10.34 13.58 -12.10
CA ASN A 143 9.88 13.44 -10.73
C ASN A 143 9.24 12.08 -10.43
N LYS A 144 9.11 11.18 -11.41
CA LYS A 144 8.45 9.87 -11.24
C LYS A 144 9.02 9.02 -10.11
N ASP A 145 10.33 9.15 -9.86
CA ASP A 145 11.06 8.38 -8.82
C ASP A 145 11.15 9.10 -7.47
N LYS A 146 10.55 10.29 -7.34
CA LYS A 146 10.54 11.02 -6.06
C LYS A 146 9.53 10.39 -5.08
N PRO A 147 9.79 10.46 -3.76
CA PRO A 147 8.78 10.15 -2.74
C PRO A 147 7.48 10.90 -3.00
N GLY A 148 6.34 10.22 -2.88
CA GLY A 148 5.03 10.76 -3.21
C GLY A 148 4.61 10.61 -4.67
N ASN A 149 5.49 10.07 -5.54
CA ASN A 149 5.20 9.86 -6.96
C ASN A 149 5.43 8.41 -7.41
N LYS A 150 6.07 7.58 -6.59
CA LYS A 150 6.39 6.20 -6.96
C LYS A 150 5.16 5.32 -6.99
N ILE A 151 5.13 4.43 -7.96
CA ILE A 151 4.11 3.39 -8.13
C ILE A 151 4.77 2.12 -8.65
N ARG A 152 4.26 0.96 -8.24
CA ARG A 152 4.64 -0.35 -8.76
C ARG A 152 3.39 -1.17 -9.04
N MET A 153 3.37 -1.84 -10.19
CA MET A 153 2.34 -2.80 -10.52
C MET A 153 2.72 -4.18 -9.97
N ILE A 154 1.81 -4.81 -9.23
CA ILE A 154 1.97 -6.18 -8.73
C ILE A 154 1.09 -7.11 -9.56
N GLY A 155 1.73 -8.15 -10.14
CA GLY A 155 1.09 -8.95 -11.16
C GLY A 155 0.95 -8.18 -12.48
N TYR A 156 1.35 -8.79 -13.58
CA TYR A 156 1.28 -8.16 -14.90
C TYR A 156 0.37 -8.97 -15.81
N ASP A 157 -0.68 -8.35 -16.30
CA ASP A 157 -1.69 -8.99 -17.16
C ASP A 157 -1.41 -8.86 -18.66
N GLY A 158 -0.37 -8.14 -19.04
CA GLY A 158 -0.02 -7.83 -20.43
C GLY A 158 -0.72 -6.57 -20.94
N ASP A 159 -1.33 -5.77 -20.08
CA ASP A 159 -1.94 -4.51 -20.45
C ASP A 159 -0.85 -3.45 -20.70
N LYS A 160 -0.77 -3.02 -21.96
CA LYS A 160 0.23 -2.06 -22.43
C LYS A 160 0.20 -0.71 -21.72
N ARG A 161 -0.89 -0.39 -21.04
CA ARG A 161 -0.97 0.84 -20.22
C ARG A 161 0.07 0.89 -19.11
N PHE A 162 0.66 -0.26 -18.74
CA PHE A 162 1.60 -0.38 -17.64
C PHE A 162 3.02 -0.75 -18.05
N ASP A 163 3.32 -0.85 -19.36
CA ASP A 163 4.63 -1.26 -19.87
C ASP A 163 5.78 -0.37 -19.36
N ASN A 164 5.51 0.90 -19.08
CA ASN A 164 6.51 1.85 -18.59
C ASN A 164 6.60 1.90 -17.06
N VAL A 165 5.66 1.28 -16.33
CA VAL A 165 5.61 1.32 -14.87
C VAL A 165 6.41 0.16 -14.28
N PRO A 166 7.22 0.37 -13.23
CA PRO A 166 7.87 -0.72 -12.53
C PRO A 166 6.86 -1.78 -12.10
N SER A 167 7.16 -3.04 -12.37
CA SER A 167 6.27 -4.16 -12.04
C SER A 167 7.02 -5.26 -11.28
N SER A 168 6.27 -6.09 -10.59
CA SER A 168 6.73 -7.34 -9.97
C SER A 168 5.68 -8.41 -10.14
N THR A 169 6.14 -9.63 -10.44
CA THR A 169 5.27 -10.78 -10.73
C THR A 169 5.43 -11.88 -9.70
N PRO A 170 4.45 -12.81 -9.60
CA PRO A 170 4.57 -13.95 -8.71
C PRO A 170 5.88 -14.72 -8.92
N GLY A 171 6.52 -15.10 -7.81
CA GLY A 171 7.83 -15.75 -7.78
C GLY A 171 9.00 -14.78 -7.59
N GLU A 172 8.81 -13.48 -7.74
CA GLU A 172 9.85 -12.49 -7.50
C GLU A 172 9.92 -12.05 -6.03
N THR A 173 11.10 -11.59 -5.63
CA THR A 173 11.32 -10.92 -4.35
C THR A 173 11.52 -9.42 -4.54
N GLN A 174 11.01 -8.62 -3.60
CA GLN A 174 11.18 -7.18 -3.55
C GLN A 174 11.70 -6.75 -2.19
N ASN A 175 12.93 -6.26 -2.16
CA ASN A 175 13.54 -5.66 -0.99
C ASN A 175 13.74 -4.14 -1.13
N LEU A 176 13.33 -3.57 -2.27
CA LEU A 176 13.46 -2.14 -2.55
C LEU A 176 12.16 -1.45 -2.12
N ILE A 177 12.20 -0.74 -0.99
CA ILE A 177 11.06 0.02 -0.45
C ILE A 177 11.37 1.51 -0.54
N ASN A 178 10.50 2.25 -1.19
CA ASN A 178 10.69 3.70 -1.44
C ASN A 178 12.06 4.03 -2.06
N GLY A 179 12.59 3.12 -2.91
CA GLY A 179 13.89 3.27 -3.54
C GLY A 179 15.08 2.91 -2.65
N ASN A 180 14.87 2.41 -1.43
CA ASN A 180 15.92 2.01 -0.50
C ASN A 180 15.95 0.49 -0.34
N ALA A 181 17.08 -0.14 -0.65
CA ALA A 181 17.27 -1.57 -0.47
C ALA A 181 17.32 -1.95 1.01
N LYS A 182 16.61 -3.01 1.37
CA LYS A 182 16.58 -3.60 2.71
C LYS A 182 17.39 -4.90 2.72
N ASN A 183 18.33 -5.00 3.65
CA ASN A 183 19.20 -6.19 3.76
C ASN A 183 18.63 -7.25 4.72
N ASP A 184 17.68 -6.86 5.55
CA ASP A 184 17.06 -7.70 6.58
C ASP A 184 15.55 -7.89 6.41
N PHE A 185 15.03 -7.44 5.26
CA PHE A 185 13.62 -7.54 4.90
C PHE A 185 13.43 -7.70 3.38
N GLU A 186 12.48 -8.53 2.99
CA GLU A 186 11.96 -8.60 1.61
C GLU A 186 10.49 -9.04 1.60
N PHE A 187 9.78 -8.68 0.55
CA PHE A 187 8.55 -9.34 0.15
C PHE A 187 8.82 -10.38 -0.91
N PHE A 188 8.26 -11.57 -0.76
CA PHE A 188 8.10 -12.53 -1.84
C PHE A 188 6.67 -12.43 -2.36
N ILE A 189 6.51 -12.25 -3.68
CA ILE A 189 5.21 -12.07 -4.33
C ILE A 189 4.62 -13.44 -4.65
N HIS A 190 3.46 -13.76 -4.08
CA HIS A 190 2.72 -15.00 -4.37
C HIS A 190 1.64 -14.80 -5.43
N SER A 191 0.92 -13.68 -5.41
CA SER A 191 -0.24 -13.37 -6.25
C SER A 191 -0.30 -11.85 -6.52
N PRO A 192 -1.07 -11.38 -7.53
CA PRO A 192 -1.89 -12.16 -8.46
C PRO A 192 -1.12 -12.67 -9.68
N PHE A 193 -1.52 -13.83 -10.17
CA PHE A 193 -1.13 -14.31 -11.49
C PHE A 193 -1.90 -13.60 -12.59
N LYS A 194 -1.37 -13.62 -13.81
CA LYS A 194 -2.06 -13.05 -14.99
C LYS A 194 -3.48 -13.61 -15.15
N THR A 195 -3.66 -14.91 -14.97
CA THR A 195 -4.98 -15.55 -15.07
C THR A 195 -5.94 -15.03 -14.03
N SER A 196 -5.50 -14.82 -12.80
CA SER A 196 -6.32 -14.25 -11.72
C SER A 196 -6.78 -12.83 -12.05
N LEU A 197 -5.90 -11.96 -12.56
CA LEU A 197 -6.23 -10.60 -12.98
C LEU A 197 -7.26 -10.58 -14.13
N VAL A 198 -7.14 -11.49 -15.09
CA VAL A 198 -8.09 -11.62 -16.19
C VAL A 198 -9.45 -12.10 -15.67
N THR A 199 -9.48 -13.09 -14.78
CA THR A 199 -10.70 -13.60 -14.15
C THR A 199 -11.38 -12.52 -13.31
N ALA A 200 -10.65 -11.83 -12.44
CA ALA A 200 -11.16 -10.74 -11.62
C ALA A 200 -11.83 -9.65 -12.46
N SER A 201 -11.23 -9.28 -13.58
CA SER A 201 -11.79 -8.29 -14.50
C SER A 201 -13.06 -8.79 -15.20
N ALA A 202 -13.13 -10.07 -15.56
CA ALA A 202 -14.29 -10.68 -16.24
C ALA A 202 -15.46 -10.87 -15.28
N GLU A 203 -15.20 -11.34 -14.09
CA GLU A 203 -16.21 -11.65 -13.06
C GLU A 203 -16.60 -10.45 -12.20
N LYS A 204 -15.81 -9.36 -12.28
CA LYS A 204 -15.93 -8.16 -11.45
C LYS A 204 -15.79 -8.49 -9.94
N ASP A 205 -15.00 -9.48 -9.64
CA ASP A 205 -14.66 -9.88 -8.29
C ASP A 205 -13.22 -9.48 -7.99
N ALA A 206 -13.05 -8.58 -7.06
CA ALA A 206 -11.76 -8.00 -6.72
C ALA A 206 -10.85 -8.97 -5.98
N ASN A 207 -11.42 -9.95 -5.25
CA ASN A 207 -10.68 -10.91 -4.42
C ASN A 207 -9.70 -11.74 -5.25
N PHE A 208 -10.07 -12.13 -6.47
CA PHE A 208 -9.17 -12.83 -7.40
C PHE A 208 -7.92 -12.04 -7.78
N SER A 209 -7.91 -10.73 -7.60
CA SER A 209 -6.77 -9.87 -7.89
C SER A 209 -5.93 -9.51 -6.68
N SER A 210 -6.26 -10.05 -5.52
CA SER A 210 -5.58 -9.70 -4.26
C SER A 210 -4.07 -9.91 -4.35
N ILE A 211 -3.34 -8.89 -3.92
CA ILE A 211 -1.90 -9.00 -3.74
C ILE A 211 -1.65 -9.89 -2.52
N VAL A 212 -1.01 -11.03 -2.76
CA VAL A 212 -0.55 -11.92 -1.70
C VAL A 212 0.96 -11.84 -1.62
N VAL A 213 1.47 -11.38 -0.49
CA VAL A 213 2.90 -11.27 -0.23
C VAL A 213 3.30 -12.03 1.01
N GLN A 214 4.49 -12.62 0.98
CA GLN A 214 5.15 -13.13 2.18
C GLN A 214 6.22 -12.14 2.60
N ALA A 215 5.98 -11.48 3.73
CA ALA A 215 6.98 -10.65 4.40
C ALA A 215 8.02 -11.55 5.06
N ARG A 216 9.30 -11.36 4.73
CA ARG A 216 10.43 -12.16 5.20
C ARG A 216 11.39 -11.27 5.98
N PHE A 217 11.78 -11.71 7.16
CA PHE A 217 12.61 -10.93 8.08
C PHE A 217 13.85 -11.71 8.51
N LYS A 218 14.99 -11.01 8.64
CA LYS A 218 16.20 -11.50 9.28
C LYS A 218 16.33 -10.91 10.69
N VAL A 219 16.95 -11.65 11.59
CA VAL A 219 17.29 -11.10 12.91
C VAL A 219 18.39 -10.04 12.78
N ASN A 220 19.40 -10.29 11.95
CA ASN A 220 20.44 -9.31 11.61
C ASN A 220 20.59 -9.21 10.10
N ALA A 221 20.97 -8.03 9.60
CA ALA A 221 21.20 -7.82 8.17
C ALA A 221 22.36 -8.67 7.62
N SER A 222 23.27 -9.11 8.47
CA SER A 222 24.38 -10.01 8.13
C SER A 222 23.99 -11.49 8.09
N ASP A 223 22.79 -11.86 8.56
CA ASP A 223 22.37 -13.26 8.55
C ASP A 223 22.15 -13.72 7.09
N GLU A 224 22.56 -14.95 6.79
CA GLU A 224 22.38 -15.52 5.45
C GLU A 224 20.90 -15.77 5.15
N ASN A 225 20.15 -16.26 6.15
CA ASN A 225 18.79 -16.74 5.98
C ASN A 225 17.76 -15.84 6.66
N PHE A 226 16.58 -15.74 6.05
CA PHE A 226 15.39 -15.22 6.70
C PHE A 226 14.89 -16.22 7.74
N CYS A 227 14.43 -15.75 8.89
CA CYS A 227 14.02 -16.59 10.01
C CYS A 227 12.55 -16.43 10.40
N THR A 228 11.91 -15.35 9.96
CA THR A 228 10.49 -15.08 10.24
C THR A 228 9.76 -14.77 8.94
N TYR A 229 8.62 -15.41 8.76
CA TYR A 229 7.79 -15.31 7.57
C TYR A 229 6.36 -15.01 7.98
N VAL A 230 5.75 -14.00 7.36
CA VAL A 230 4.33 -13.66 7.57
C VAL A 230 3.66 -13.54 6.21
N LEU A 231 2.61 -14.33 5.99
CA LEU A 231 1.80 -14.26 4.78
C LEU A 231 0.70 -13.22 4.99
N LEU A 232 0.54 -12.32 4.03
CA LEU A 232 -0.43 -11.23 4.03
C LEU A 232 -1.13 -11.27 2.67
N GLY A 233 -2.44 -11.47 2.66
CA GLY A 233 -3.16 -11.82 1.43
C GLY A 233 -4.46 -11.10 1.18
N GLY A 234 -4.88 -10.17 2.04
CA GLY A 234 -6.22 -9.60 1.93
C GLY A 234 -7.27 -10.71 1.88
N ASP A 235 -8.29 -10.53 1.06
CA ASP A 235 -9.40 -11.48 0.87
C ASP A 235 -9.15 -12.48 -0.28
N SER A 236 -7.89 -12.86 -0.49
CA SER A 236 -7.55 -13.79 -1.57
C SER A 236 -8.25 -15.15 -1.41
N ASP A 237 -8.94 -15.59 -2.44
CA ASP A 237 -9.61 -16.91 -2.51
C ASP A 237 -8.67 -18.07 -2.89
N HIS A 238 -7.34 -17.91 -2.79
CA HIS A 238 -6.33 -18.86 -3.29
C HIS A 238 -5.73 -19.73 -2.21
#